data_a5128605812c098c17fc6cf861f7a582
#
_entry.id   a5128605812c098c17fc6cf861f7a582
#
_cell.length_a   1.000
_cell.length_b   1.000
_cell.length_c   1.000
_cell.angle_alpha   90.00
_cell.angle_beta   90.00
_cell.angle_gamma   90.00
#
_symmetry.space_group_name_H-M   'P 1'
#
loop_
_entity.id
_entity.type
_entity.pdbx_description
1 polymer ?
#
loop_
_entity_poly.entity_id
_entity_poly.type
_entity_poly.pdbx_seq_one_letter_code
_entity_poly.pdbx_strand_id
1 'polypeptide(L)'
;MEYSEGEGLEWRRELQKWLEADLRHEVFNPNVESTRFFNTHHPNVDFRALKRENVGSYQNIVRSLVEIDCREIAERTDYVICFWDEGAARGAGTKGELTMARYFGKPVYLVTSFPLFELPGWILGCVTKTFGGFEVLKRFLANR
;
A
#
# COMPACT_ATOMS: atom_id res chain seq x y z
N MET A 1 1.91 -3.11 6.74
CA MET A 1 1.06 -2.17 7.48
C MET A 1 1.05 -2.43 8.97
N GLU A 2 0.76 -3.65 9.41
CA GLU A 2 0.72 -4.01 10.84
C GLU A 2 2.02 -3.77 11.60
N TYR A 3 3.15 -3.83 10.93
CA TYR A 3 4.47 -3.85 11.55
C TYR A 3 5.26 -2.55 11.35
N SER A 4 4.75 -1.61 10.57
CA SER A 4 5.40 -0.32 10.38
C SER A 4 4.97 0.65 11.48
N GLU A 5 5.90 1.48 11.95
CA GLU A 5 5.56 2.57 12.86
C GLU A 5 4.55 3.50 12.17
N GLY A 6 3.44 3.79 12.84
CA GLY A 6 2.36 4.59 12.27
C GLY A 6 1.68 3.92 11.07
N GLU A 7 1.95 2.65 10.82
CA GLU A 7 1.34 1.88 9.73
C GLU A 7 1.48 2.53 8.36
N GLY A 8 2.56 3.28 8.15
CA GLY A 8 2.80 3.97 6.91
C GLY A 8 1.98 5.24 6.70
N LEU A 9 1.36 5.77 7.75
CA LEU A 9 0.50 6.95 7.67
C LEU A 9 1.23 8.19 7.17
N GLU A 10 2.43 8.44 7.69
CA GLU A 10 3.15 9.68 7.42
C GLU A 10 3.58 9.80 5.96
N TRP A 11 4.29 8.80 5.43
CA TRP A 11 4.78 8.89 4.07
C TRP A 11 3.63 8.91 3.05
N ARG A 12 2.55 8.17 3.32
CA ARG A 12 1.40 8.17 2.43
C ARG A 12 0.71 9.53 2.42
N ARG A 13 0.55 10.15 3.57
CA ARG A 13 -0.07 11.47 3.68
C ARG A 13 0.72 12.54 2.93
N GLU A 14 2.03 12.58 3.15
CA GLU A 14 2.91 13.57 2.52
C GLU A 14 2.96 13.37 1.01
N LEU A 15 3.12 12.13 0.56
CA LEU A 15 3.17 11.83 -0.86
C LEU A 15 1.83 12.13 -1.53
N GLN A 16 0.73 11.80 -0.89
CA GLN A 16 -0.61 12.09 -1.40
C GLN A 16 -0.80 13.57 -1.64
N LYS A 17 -0.41 14.42 -0.69
CA LYS A 17 -0.50 15.88 -0.86
C LYS A 17 0.26 16.34 -2.09
N TRP A 18 1.46 15.84 -2.29
CA TRP A 18 2.27 16.22 -3.44
C TRP A 18 1.66 15.74 -4.75
N LEU A 19 1.22 14.49 -4.82
CA LEU A 19 0.60 13.93 -6.03
C LEU A 19 -0.66 14.68 -6.43
N GLU A 20 -1.50 15.04 -5.46
CA GLU A 20 -2.73 15.77 -5.71
C GLU A 20 -2.48 17.22 -6.10
N ALA A 21 -1.58 17.91 -5.38
CA ALA A 21 -1.33 19.34 -5.59
C ALA A 21 -0.46 19.61 -6.82
N ASP A 22 0.62 18.87 -7.01
CA ASP A 22 1.61 19.15 -8.05
C ASP A 22 1.32 18.41 -9.34
N LEU A 23 0.88 17.16 -9.29
CA LEU A 23 0.58 16.37 -10.47
C LEU A 23 -0.91 16.24 -10.79
N ARG A 24 -1.76 16.66 -9.86
CA ARG A 24 -3.22 16.56 -9.97
C ARG A 24 -3.70 15.13 -10.20
N HIS A 25 -3.00 14.18 -9.61
CA HIS A 25 -3.40 12.78 -9.63
C HIS A 25 -4.45 12.51 -8.57
N GLU A 26 -5.38 11.61 -8.87
CA GLU A 26 -6.27 11.05 -7.87
C GLU A 26 -5.53 9.94 -7.12
N VAL A 27 -5.60 9.94 -5.79
CA VAL A 27 -4.83 9.01 -4.96
C VAL A 27 -5.76 8.14 -4.12
N PHE A 28 -5.60 6.82 -4.26
CA PHE A 28 -6.17 5.87 -3.32
C PHE A 28 -5.15 5.63 -2.20
N ASN A 29 -5.48 6.10 -0.99
CA ASN A 29 -4.65 5.91 0.19
C ASN A 29 -5.29 4.84 1.06
N PRO A 30 -4.68 3.64 1.18
CA PRO A 30 -5.28 2.54 1.94
C PRO A 30 -5.59 2.88 3.39
N ASN A 31 -4.80 3.72 4.03
CA ASN A 31 -5.05 4.12 5.41
C ASN A 31 -6.34 4.94 5.53
N VAL A 32 -6.56 5.87 4.61
CA VAL A 32 -7.77 6.70 4.59
C VAL A 32 -9.00 5.84 4.30
N GLU A 33 -8.90 4.98 3.31
CA GLU A 33 -10.03 4.12 2.90
C GLU A 33 -10.37 3.07 3.97
N SER A 34 -9.37 2.49 4.63
CA SER A 34 -9.59 1.57 5.75
C SER A 34 -10.30 2.27 6.91
N THR A 35 -9.86 3.48 7.26
CA THR A 35 -10.49 4.27 8.32
C THR A 35 -11.94 4.57 7.99
N ARG A 36 -12.22 4.97 6.77
CA ARG A 36 -13.59 5.23 6.29
C ARG A 36 -14.45 3.97 6.37
N PHE A 37 -13.91 2.84 5.95
CA PHE A 37 -14.59 1.55 5.99
C PHE A 37 -14.96 1.17 7.43
N PHE A 38 -14.01 1.27 8.38
CA PHE A 38 -14.26 0.95 9.78
C PHE A 38 -15.29 1.89 10.40
N ASN A 39 -15.18 3.19 10.15
CA ASN A 39 -16.11 4.17 10.69
C ASN A 39 -17.53 3.97 10.17
N THR A 40 -17.68 3.51 8.94
CA THR A 40 -18.99 3.30 8.31
C THR A 40 -19.62 1.97 8.73
N HIS A 41 -18.83 0.88 8.76
CA HIS A 41 -19.35 -0.47 8.93
C HIS A 41 -19.08 -1.09 10.30
N HIS A 42 -18.05 -0.66 11.00
CA HIS A 42 -17.60 -1.24 12.27
C HIS A 42 -17.14 -0.16 13.25
N PRO A 43 -17.98 0.85 13.58
CA PRO A 43 -17.54 2.03 14.32
C PRO A 43 -17.09 1.74 15.76
N ASN A 44 -17.52 0.63 16.35
CA ASN A 44 -17.24 0.30 17.75
C ASN A 44 -16.35 -0.92 17.93
N VAL A 45 -15.66 -1.35 16.85
CA VAL A 45 -14.84 -2.56 16.88
C VAL A 45 -13.36 -2.20 17.08
N ASP A 46 -12.73 -2.82 18.07
CA ASP A 46 -11.29 -2.83 18.20
C ASP A 46 -10.75 -3.94 17.29
N PHE A 47 -10.30 -3.57 16.11
CA PHE A 47 -9.89 -4.50 15.07
C PHE A 47 -8.69 -5.36 15.49
N ARG A 48 -7.72 -4.77 16.20
CA ARG A 48 -6.53 -5.51 16.65
C ARG A 48 -6.88 -6.55 17.70
N ALA A 49 -7.75 -6.19 18.65
CA ALA A 49 -8.21 -7.11 19.68
C ALA A 49 -9.05 -8.25 19.08
N LEU A 50 -9.86 -7.94 18.07
CA LEU A 50 -10.74 -8.90 17.41
C LEU A 50 -9.99 -10.12 16.86
N LYS A 51 -8.77 -9.93 16.36
CA LYS A 51 -7.95 -11.02 15.83
C LYS A 51 -7.71 -12.13 16.86
N ARG A 52 -7.58 -11.78 18.13
CA ARG A 52 -7.42 -12.74 19.22
C ARG A 52 -8.72 -13.26 19.75
N GLU A 53 -9.74 -12.40 19.84
CA GLU A 53 -11.01 -12.70 20.47
C GLU A 53 -11.94 -13.51 19.57
N ASN A 54 -11.95 -13.19 18.28
CA ASN A 54 -12.82 -13.85 17.31
C ASN A 54 -12.21 -13.81 15.91
N VAL A 55 -11.40 -14.80 15.61
CA VAL A 55 -10.68 -14.89 14.33
C VAL A 55 -11.63 -14.96 13.13
N GLY A 56 -12.79 -15.61 13.27
CA GLY A 56 -13.77 -15.69 12.18
C GLY A 56 -14.34 -14.34 11.79
N SER A 57 -14.72 -13.54 12.78
CA SER A 57 -15.19 -12.17 12.54
C SER A 57 -14.09 -11.28 11.96
N TYR A 58 -12.86 -11.43 12.48
CA TYR A 58 -11.70 -10.73 11.94
C TYR A 58 -11.48 -11.07 10.46
N GLN A 59 -11.51 -12.34 10.10
CA GLN A 59 -11.36 -12.79 8.71
C GLN A 59 -12.41 -12.18 7.78
N ASN A 60 -13.65 -12.09 8.21
CA ASN A 60 -14.71 -11.51 7.40
C ASN A 60 -14.45 -10.03 7.09
N ILE A 61 -13.96 -9.29 8.07
CA ILE A 61 -13.58 -7.89 7.87
C ILE A 61 -12.39 -7.78 6.91
N VAL A 62 -11.36 -8.60 7.11
CA VAL A 62 -10.17 -8.59 6.25
C VAL A 62 -10.52 -8.97 4.81
N ARG A 63 -11.43 -9.93 4.60
CA ARG A 63 -11.89 -10.28 3.24
C ARG A 63 -12.47 -9.06 2.52
N SER A 64 -13.26 -8.26 3.22
CA SER A 64 -13.80 -7.04 2.63
C SER A 64 -12.71 -6.04 2.26
N LEU A 65 -11.70 -5.87 3.11
CA LEU A 65 -10.57 -4.99 2.81
C LEU A 65 -9.74 -5.49 1.62
N VAL A 66 -9.49 -6.80 1.56
CA VAL A 66 -8.79 -7.42 0.43
C VAL A 66 -9.54 -7.17 -0.88
N GLU A 67 -10.86 -7.34 -0.88
CA GLU A 67 -11.69 -7.10 -2.06
C GLU A 67 -11.66 -5.62 -2.50
N ILE A 68 -11.72 -4.70 -1.56
CA ILE A 68 -11.65 -3.27 -1.84
C ILE A 68 -10.30 -2.91 -2.48
N ASP A 69 -9.21 -3.33 -1.86
CA ASP A 69 -7.86 -2.98 -2.31
C ASP A 69 -7.53 -3.65 -3.66
N CYS A 70 -7.89 -4.91 -3.83
CA CYS A 70 -7.64 -5.63 -5.09
C CYS A 70 -8.47 -5.06 -6.23
N ARG A 71 -9.72 -4.70 -6.00
CA ARG A 71 -10.56 -4.08 -7.02
C ARG A 71 -10.01 -2.73 -7.45
N GLU A 72 -9.55 -1.93 -6.50
CA GLU A 72 -8.93 -0.63 -6.80
C GLU A 72 -7.71 -0.81 -7.71
N ILE A 73 -6.84 -1.74 -7.38
CA ILE A 73 -5.64 -2.04 -8.19
C ILE A 73 -6.04 -2.51 -9.59
N ALA A 74 -6.97 -3.45 -9.68
CA ALA A 74 -7.35 -4.09 -10.94
C ALA A 74 -8.09 -3.13 -11.87
N GLU A 75 -8.98 -2.28 -11.35
CA GLU A 75 -9.96 -1.55 -12.17
C GLU A 75 -9.69 -0.05 -12.25
N ARG A 76 -9.06 0.56 -11.24
CA ARG A 76 -8.99 2.02 -11.14
C ARG A 76 -7.58 2.59 -11.04
N THR A 77 -6.59 1.78 -10.85
CA THR A 77 -5.21 2.22 -10.62
C THR A 77 -4.42 2.27 -11.92
N ASP A 78 -3.70 3.37 -12.16
CA ASP A 78 -2.77 3.49 -13.28
C ASP A 78 -1.37 3.04 -12.90
N TYR A 79 -0.96 3.27 -11.66
CA TYR A 79 0.33 2.82 -11.12
C TYR A 79 0.27 2.75 -9.59
N VAL A 80 1.17 1.97 -9.01
CA VAL A 80 1.25 1.76 -7.57
C VAL A 80 2.59 2.28 -7.05
N ILE A 81 2.57 2.99 -5.93
CA ILE A 81 3.77 3.40 -5.22
C ILE A 81 3.86 2.63 -3.92
N CYS A 82 5.01 2.04 -3.66
CA CYS A 82 5.28 1.29 -2.45
C CYS A 82 6.55 1.80 -1.77
N PHE A 83 6.48 2.03 -0.46
CA PHE A 83 7.67 2.24 0.35
C PHE A 83 8.03 0.93 1.03
N TRP A 84 9.19 0.38 0.67
CA TRP A 84 9.66 -0.89 1.22
C TRP A 84 10.59 -0.65 2.40
N ASP A 85 10.08 -0.90 3.59
CA ASP A 85 10.79 -0.84 4.86
C ASP A 85 10.71 -2.21 5.57
N GLU A 86 11.17 -2.29 6.80
CA GLU A 86 11.08 -3.52 7.58
C GLU A 86 9.63 -3.95 7.84
N GLY A 87 8.73 -2.98 8.01
CA GLY A 87 7.31 -3.26 8.18
C GLY A 87 6.71 -3.93 6.96
N ALA A 88 7.00 -3.41 5.76
CA ALA A 88 6.55 -4.01 4.52
C ALA A 88 7.13 -5.41 4.32
N ALA A 89 8.41 -5.60 4.69
CA ALA A 89 9.08 -6.90 4.60
C ALA A 89 8.40 -7.97 5.46
N ARG A 90 7.84 -7.59 6.61
CA ARG A 90 7.16 -8.51 7.53
C ARG A 90 5.68 -8.71 7.23
N GLY A 91 5.03 -7.72 6.66
CA GLY A 91 3.60 -7.76 6.36
C GLY A 91 3.27 -8.53 5.09
N ALA A 92 2.07 -9.08 5.03
CA ALA A 92 1.60 -9.83 3.87
C ALA A 92 0.83 -8.95 2.86
N GLY A 93 0.17 -7.90 3.34
CA GLY A 93 -0.71 -7.06 2.51
C GLY A 93 0.00 -6.41 1.34
N THR A 94 1.13 -5.76 1.59
CA THR A 94 1.94 -5.12 0.55
C THR A 94 2.37 -6.13 -0.51
N LYS A 95 2.80 -7.31 -0.10
CA LYS A 95 3.21 -8.38 -1.03
C LYS A 95 2.07 -8.81 -1.94
N GLY A 96 0.89 -8.95 -1.38
CA GLY A 96 -0.32 -9.27 -2.15
C GLY A 96 -0.68 -8.18 -3.15
N GLU A 97 -0.67 -6.92 -2.73
CA GLU A 97 -0.99 -5.77 -3.57
C GLU A 97 -0.01 -5.62 -4.73
N LEU A 98 1.29 -5.78 -4.50
CA LEU A 98 2.30 -5.71 -5.56
C LEU A 98 2.14 -6.86 -6.56
N THR A 99 1.79 -8.05 -6.08
CA THR A 99 1.50 -9.20 -6.94
C THR A 99 0.30 -8.91 -7.85
N MET A 100 -0.77 -8.37 -7.29
CA MET A 100 -1.97 -7.99 -8.06
C MET A 100 -1.64 -6.93 -9.09
N ALA A 101 -0.88 -5.90 -8.71
CA ALA A 101 -0.47 -4.85 -9.63
C ALA A 101 0.30 -5.44 -10.82
N ARG A 102 1.26 -6.30 -10.56
CA ARG A 102 2.03 -6.97 -11.62
C ARG A 102 1.14 -7.80 -12.53
N TYR A 103 0.23 -8.59 -11.95
CA TYR A 103 -0.67 -9.45 -12.72
C TYR A 103 -1.57 -8.65 -13.67
N PHE A 104 -2.08 -7.51 -13.20
CA PHE A 104 -2.93 -6.63 -14.01
C PHE A 104 -2.17 -5.61 -14.86
N GLY A 105 -0.84 -5.76 -14.95
CA GLY A 105 -0.03 -4.92 -15.82
C GLY A 105 0.14 -3.48 -15.35
N LYS A 106 -0.06 -3.21 -14.05
CA LYS A 106 0.10 -1.87 -13.49
C LYS A 106 1.56 -1.65 -13.09
N PRO A 107 2.18 -0.53 -13.50
CA PRO A 107 3.52 -0.21 -13.04
C PRO A 107 3.60 -0.12 -11.51
N VAL A 108 4.68 -0.66 -10.95
CA VAL A 108 4.96 -0.59 -9.51
C VAL A 108 6.27 0.17 -9.33
N TYR A 109 6.18 1.28 -8.63
CA TYR A 109 7.32 2.13 -8.30
C TYR A 109 7.65 1.95 -6.82
N LEU A 110 8.80 1.39 -6.54
CA LEU A 110 9.19 1.03 -5.19
C LEU A 110 10.31 1.93 -4.70
N VAL A 111 10.09 2.54 -3.54
CA VAL A 111 11.09 3.36 -2.84
C VAL A 111 11.64 2.55 -1.69
N THR A 112 12.97 2.44 -1.61
CA THR A 112 13.60 1.72 -0.51
C THR A 112 15.03 2.22 -0.29
N SER A 113 15.47 2.20 0.98
CA SER A 113 16.87 2.40 1.34
C SER A 113 17.65 1.09 1.41
N PHE A 114 16.97 -0.05 1.28
CA PHE A 114 17.62 -1.35 1.33
C PHE A 114 18.40 -1.63 0.04
N PRO A 115 19.54 -2.32 0.13
CA PRO A 115 20.18 -2.86 -1.06
C PRO A 115 19.22 -3.79 -1.81
N LEU A 116 19.18 -3.68 -3.12
CA LEU A 116 18.20 -4.44 -3.93
C LEU A 116 18.33 -5.95 -3.76
N PHE A 117 19.56 -6.45 -3.57
CA PHE A 117 19.77 -7.88 -3.39
C PHE A 117 19.17 -8.44 -2.09
N GLU A 118 18.80 -7.57 -1.14
CA GLU A 118 18.12 -7.96 0.10
C GLU A 118 16.61 -8.06 -0.04
N LEU A 119 16.05 -7.56 -1.14
CA LEU A 119 14.62 -7.67 -1.38
C LEU A 119 14.27 -9.11 -1.79
N PRO A 120 13.10 -9.61 -1.35
CA PRO A 120 12.63 -10.93 -1.81
C PRO A 120 12.54 -10.99 -3.34
N GLY A 121 12.95 -12.10 -3.92
CA GLY A 121 12.92 -12.28 -5.36
C GLY A 121 11.54 -12.05 -5.98
N TRP A 122 10.49 -12.51 -5.31
CA TRP A 122 9.11 -12.30 -5.75
C TRP A 122 8.78 -10.80 -5.87
N ILE A 123 9.21 -10.01 -4.91
CA ILE A 123 8.97 -8.56 -4.92
C ILE A 123 9.74 -7.88 -6.04
N LEU A 124 11.00 -8.26 -6.24
CA LEU A 124 11.79 -7.75 -7.38
C LEU A 124 11.08 -8.05 -8.71
N GLY A 125 10.47 -9.21 -8.83
CA GLY A 125 9.70 -9.58 -10.02
C GLY A 125 8.42 -8.77 -10.22
N CYS A 126 7.85 -8.23 -9.15
CA CYS A 126 6.65 -7.39 -9.23
C CYS A 126 6.95 -5.91 -9.53
N VAL A 127 8.16 -5.45 -9.26
CA VAL A 127 8.54 -4.03 -9.35
C VAL A 127 8.91 -3.65 -10.77
N THR A 128 8.43 -2.49 -11.21
CA THR A 128 8.79 -1.91 -12.51
C THR A 128 10.05 -1.08 -12.40
N LYS A 129 10.16 -0.28 -11.35
CA LYS A 129 11.32 0.59 -11.14
C LYS A 129 11.51 0.85 -9.64
N THR A 130 12.78 0.91 -9.22
CA THR A 130 13.15 1.19 -7.84
C THR A 130 13.79 2.58 -7.71
N PHE A 131 13.61 3.18 -6.54
CA PHE A 131 14.14 4.51 -6.22
C PHE A 131 14.75 4.49 -4.83
N GLY A 132 15.89 5.16 -4.65
CA GLY A 132 16.56 5.25 -3.37
C GLY A 132 15.94 6.24 -2.38
N GLY A 133 14.97 7.05 -2.82
CA GLY A 133 14.29 8.01 -1.97
C GLY A 133 13.11 8.64 -2.70
N PHE A 134 12.25 9.33 -1.95
CA PHE A 134 11.04 9.96 -2.51
C PHE A 134 11.37 11.12 -3.44
N GLU A 135 12.45 11.84 -3.22
CA GLU A 135 12.83 12.94 -4.10
C GLU A 135 13.15 12.48 -5.53
N VAL A 136 13.82 11.33 -5.64
CA VAL A 136 14.11 10.72 -6.94
C VAL A 136 12.83 10.24 -7.61
N LEU A 137 11.93 9.63 -6.86
CA LEU A 137 10.62 9.22 -7.36
C LEU A 137 9.82 10.44 -7.88
N LYS A 138 9.77 11.51 -7.12
CA LYS A 138 9.04 12.72 -7.51
C LYS A 138 9.56 13.31 -8.81
N ARG A 139 10.87 13.38 -8.96
CA ARG A 139 11.47 13.85 -10.22
C ARG A 139 11.10 12.98 -11.40
N PHE A 140 11.12 11.68 -11.20
CA PHE A 140 10.70 10.74 -12.24
C PHE A 140 9.25 10.94 -12.64
N LEU A 141 8.34 11.05 -11.67
CA LEU A 141 6.92 11.22 -11.94
C LEU A 141 6.60 12.58 -12.60
N ALA A 142 7.32 13.62 -12.19
CA ALA A 142 7.12 14.95 -12.75
C ALA A 142 7.58 15.06 -14.22
N ASN A 143 8.54 14.24 -14.63
CA ASN A 143 9.10 14.23 -15.98
C ASN A 143 8.60 13.09 -16.87
N ARG A 144 7.64 12.35 -16.39
CA ARG A 144 7.08 11.18 -17.05
C ARG A 144 6.17 11.53 -18.24
#